data_51119e57f8b8d21deb3e3fbc68d196b1
#
_entry.id   51119e57f8b8d21deb3e3fbc68d196b1
#
_cell.length_a   1.000
_cell.length_b   1.000
_cell.length_c   1.000
_cell.angle_alpha   90.00
_cell.angle_beta   90.00
_cell.angle_gamma   90.00
#
_symmetry.space_group_name_H-M   'P 1'
#
loop_
_entity.id
_entity.type
_entity.pdbx_description
1 polymer ?
#
loop_
_entity_poly.entity_id
_entity_poly.type
_entity_poly.pdbx_seq_one_letter_code
_entity_poly.pdbx_strand_id
1 'polypeptide(L)'
;MRYIVIGAGAVGGTIGARLFQGGHEVVLVARGAHYEALKSGGLRFITPDSTETLDVEAADGPVPARDDDVLIVATKSQDTIAALDPWPRHLPVVCAQNGVDNERTVLRRFDRVYGMCVWLPSEHLEPGVVAAYGHPHSGMLHVGCYPQDVDDLAQQIVADLTKSRFVALATPDVMRWKYAKLLGNLGNAVDALCSRQPGAQAVAEQVRAEGAAVLKEAGIDFPTQQEEQELRGNRVDLRPIEGLDRGGGSSWQSLAKGSGSIEADYLNGEIALLGRRLGIPTPVNDVLQREADRYARQKLPPGSMPVQELVALIDERSASVSR
;
A
#
# COMPACT_ATOMS: atom_id res chain seq x y z
N MET A 1 6.72 1.55 -24.31
CA MET A 1 6.53 0.84 -23.03
C MET A 1 5.08 1.01 -22.62
N ARG A 2 4.39 -0.10 -22.34
CA ARG A 2 3.01 -0.12 -21.86
C ARG A 2 2.98 -0.56 -20.41
N TYR A 3 2.17 0.11 -19.60
CA TYR A 3 1.99 -0.23 -18.20
C TYR A 3 0.70 -1.04 -17.99
N ILE A 4 0.81 -2.20 -17.38
CA ILE A 4 -0.32 -3.04 -17.00
C ILE A 4 -0.47 -2.97 -15.49
N VAL A 5 -1.50 -2.27 -15.03
CA VAL A 5 -1.75 -2.05 -13.60
C VAL A 5 -2.70 -3.13 -13.08
N ILE A 6 -2.17 -4.08 -12.33
CA ILE A 6 -2.91 -5.21 -11.77
C ILE A 6 -3.46 -4.81 -10.40
N GLY A 7 -4.78 -4.58 -10.33
CA GLY A 7 -5.47 -4.04 -9.16
C GLY A 7 -5.72 -2.54 -9.29
N ALA A 8 -6.75 -2.14 -10.04
CA ALA A 8 -7.12 -0.74 -10.29
C ALA A 8 -7.84 -0.06 -9.10
N GLY A 9 -7.52 -0.42 -7.87
CA GLY A 9 -8.04 0.19 -6.64
C GLY A 9 -7.47 1.60 -6.39
N ALA A 10 -7.44 2.02 -5.12
CA ALA A 10 -6.97 3.37 -4.74
C ALA A 10 -5.56 3.68 -5.29
N VAL A 11 -4.58 2.83 -4.99
CA VAL A 11 -3.19 3.01 -5.43
C VAL A 11 -3.06 2.79 -6.94
N GLY A 12 -3.43 1.60 -7.43
CA GLY A 12 -3.25 1.25 -8.84
C GLY A 12 -4.09 2.13 -9.78
N GLY A 13 -5.33 2.43 -9.42
CA GLY A 13 -6.18 3.35 -10.20
C GLY A 13 -5.58 4.75 -10.29
N THR A 14 -5.01 5.28 -9.20
CA THR A 14 -4.33 6.59 -9.22
C THR A 14 -3.06 6.55 -10.07
N ILE A 15 -2.21 5.50 -9.93
CA ILE A 15 -0.99 5.36 -10.73
C ILE A 15 -1.36 5.26 -12.21
N GLY A 16 -2.33 4.39 -12.55
CA GLY A 16 -2.77 4.20 -13.92
C GLY A 16 -3.39 5.46 -14.53
N ALA A 17 -4.27 6.16 -13.79
CA ALA A 17 -4.85 7.43 -14.22
C ALA A 17 -3.77 8.47 -14.57
N ARG A 18 -2.79 8.62 -13.69
CA ARG A 18 -1.72 9.60 -13.88
C ARG A 18 -0.77 9.23 -15.03
N LEU A 19 -0.40 7.97 -15.15
CA LEU A 19 0.39 7.50 -16.29
C LEU A 19 -0.37 7.73 -17.62
N PHE A 20 -1.67 7.44 -17.66
CA PHE A 20 -2.51 7.71 -18.83
C PHE A 20 -2.55 9.21 -19.17
N GLN A 21 -2.77 10.08 -18.16
CA GLN A 21 -2.71 11.54 -18.35
C GLN A 21 -1.31 12.02 -18.77
N GLY A 22 -0.24 11.30 -18.39
CA GLY A 22 1.15 11.53 -18.82
C GLY A 22 1.42 11.12 -20.27
N GLY A 23 0.43 10.52 -20.96
CA GLY A 23 0.52 10.10 -22.36
C GLY A 23 1.11 8.69 -22.54
N HIS A 24 1.11 7.87 -21.49
CA HIS A 24 1.55 6.49 -21.55
C HIS A 24 0.40 5.54 -21.91
N GLU A 25 0.71 4.43 -22.57
CA GLU A 25 -0.23 3.34 -22.81
C GLU A 25 -0.44 2.58 -21.50
N VAL A 26 -1.68 2.47 -21.06
CA VAL A 26 -2.05 1.88 -19.76
C VAL A 26 -3.21 0.92 -19.92
N VAL A 27 -3.12 -0.25 -19.29
CA VAL A 27 -4.23 -1.19 -19.12
C VAL A 27 -4.51 -1.35 -17.63
N LEU A 28 -5.75 -1.09 -17.21
CA LEU A 28 -6.20 -1.30 -15.84
C LEU A 28 -6.82 -2.69 -15.70
N VAL A 29 -6.20 -3.56 -14.91
CA VAL A 29 -6.75 -4.89 -14.61
C VAL A 29 -7.57 -4.81 -13.33
N ALA A 30 -8.88 -5.03 -13.43
CA ALA A 30 -9.83 -5.00 -12.34
C ALA A 30 -10.79 -6.19 -12.42
N ARG A 31 -11.60 -6.42 -11.39
CA ARG A 31 -12.56 -7.53 -11.35
C ARG A 31 -13.96 -7.06 -10.96
N GLY A 32 -14.97 -7.85 -11.34
CA GLY A 32 -16.36 -7.66 -10.92
C GLY A 32 -16.91 -6.28 -11.27
N ALA A 33 -17.68 -5.69 -10.37
CA ALA A 33 -18.36 -4.41 -10.60
C ALA A 33 -17.39 -3.27 -10.96
N HIS A 34 -16.16 -3.30 -10.44
CA HIS A 34 -15.18 -2.28 -10.78
C HIS A 34 -14.71 -2.38 -12.24
N TYR A 35 -14.44 -3.59 -12.73
CA TYR A 35 -14.13 -3.82 -14.14
C TYR A 35 -15.29 -3.38 -15.04
N GLU A 36 -16.52 -3.79 -14.73
CA GLU A 36 -17.69 -3.43 -15.55
C GLU A 36 -17.89 -1.90 -15.62
N ALA A 37 -17.65 -1.21 -14.52
CA ALA A 37 -17.74 0.25 -14.48
C ALA A 37 -16.63 0.91 -15.33
N LEU A 38 -15.39 0.44 -15.21
CA LEU A 38 -14.27 0.92 -16.02
C LEU A 38 -14.52 0.71 -17.52
N LYS A 39 -14.99 -0.47 -17.89
CA LYS A 39 -15.25 -0.85 -19.28
C LYS A 39 -16.38 -0.05 -19.91
N SER A 40 -17.44 0.25 -19.16
CA SER A 40 -18.62 0.93 -19.70
C SER A 40 -18.55 2.44 -19.62
N GLY A 41 -17.83 3.00 -18.64
CA GLY A 41 -17.85 4.44 -18.35
C GLY A 41 -16.47 5.07 -18.18
N GLY A 42 -15.38 4.29 -18.30
CA GLY A 42 -14.04 4.77 -18.02
C GLY A 42 -13.75 4.92 -16.53
N LEU A 43 -12.57 5.44 -16.19
CA LEU A 43 -12.15 5.74 -14.84
C LEU A 43 -12.49 7.19 -14.47
N ARG A 44 -13.44 7.39 -13.57
CA ARG A 44 -13.68 8.70 -12.95
C ARG A 44 -12.60 8.98 -11.92
N PHE A 45 -11.70 9.88 -12.28
CA PHE A 45 -10.55 10.26 -11.45
C PHE A 45 -10.78 11.65 -10.85
N ILE A 46 -10.80 11.71 -9.51
CA ILE A 46 -11.11 12.90 -8.74
C ILE A 46 -9.84 13.36 -8.01
N THR A 47 -9.53 14.64 -8.14
CA THR A 47 -8.41 15.30 -7.45
C THR A 47 -8.88 16.62 -6.85
N PRO A 48 -8.07 17.29 -6.00
CA PRO A 48 -8.40 18.63 -5.52
C PRO A 48 -8.59 19.67 -6.63
N ASP A 49 -7.99 19.45 -7.80
CA ASP A 49 -7.99 20.40 -8.92
C ASP A 49 -9.05 20.09 -9.99
N SER A 50 -9.43 18.81 -10.15
CA SER A 50 -10.31 18.39 -11.25
C SER A 50 -11.02 17.08 -10.95
N THR A 51 -12.13 16.89 -11.67
CA THR A 51 -12.80 15.59 -11.83
C THR A 51 -12.84 15.28 -13.31
N GLU A 52 -12.22 14.19 -13.71
CA GLU A 52 -12.11 13.77 -15.10
C GLU A 52 -12.58 12.32 -15.27
N THR A 53 -13.19 12.00 -16.39
CA THR A 53 -13.45 10.62 -16.80
C THR A 53 -12.43 10.25 -17.86
N LEU A 54 -11.58 9.28 -17.55
CA LEU A 54 -10.48 8.83 -18.39
C LEU A 54 -10.88 7.53 -19.10
N ASP A 55 -10.78 7.51 -20.43
CA ASP A 55 -11.04 6.32 -21.23
C ASP A 55 -9.80 5.42 -21.28
N VAL A 56 -9.42 4.89 -20.13
CA VAL A 56 -8.28 3.97 -19.98
C VAL A 56 -8.74 2.56 -20.31
N GLU A 57 -7.96 1.84 -21.12
CA GLU A 57 -8.23 0.43 -21.42
C GLU A 57 -8.36 -0.37 -20.12
N ALA A 58 -9.43 -1.19 -20.01
CA ALA A 58 -9.71 -2.02 -18.85
C ALA A 58 -9.84 -3.49 -19.24
N ALA A 59 -9.31 -4.38 -18.40
CA ALA A 59 -9.39 -5.83 -18.55
C ALA A 59 -9.80 -6.50 -17.23
N ASP A 60 -10.44 -7.66 -17.30
CA ASP A 60 -10.82 -8.48 -16.14
C ASP A 60 -9.81 -9.59 -15.82
N GLY A 61 -8.73 -9.64 -16.60
CA GLY A 61 -7.64 -10.61 -16.49
C GLY A 61 -6.47 -10.26 -17.38
N PRO A 62 -5.59 -11.24 -17.67
CA PRO A 62 -4.42 -11.00 -18.48
C PRO A 62 -4.78 -10.61 -19.91
N VAL A 63 -4.06 -9.65 -20.46
CA VAL A 63 -4.10 -9.26 -21.87
C VAL A 63 -2.91 -9.86 -22.63
N PRO A 64 -2.95 -9.93 -23.96
CA PRO A 64 -1.78 -10.35 -24.75
C PRO A 64 -0.56 -9.54 -24.39
N ALA A 65 0.47 -10.23 -23.86
CA ALA A 65 1.70 -9.61 -23.38
C ALA A 65 2.58 -9.14 -24.57
N ARG A 66 3.28 -8.02 -24.36
CA ARG A 66 4.32 -7.48 -25.25
C ARG A 66 5.65 -7.46 -24.51
N ASP A 67 6.74 -7.53 -25.24
CA ASP A 67 8.10 -7.55 -24.63
C ASP A 67 8.45 -6.23 -23.90
N ASP A 68 7.76 -5.14 -24.21
CA ASP A 68 7.93 -3.84 -23.57
C ASP A 68 6.89 -3.52 -22.49
N ASP A 69 6.13 -4.53 -22.04
CA ASP A 69 5.18 -4.39 -20.93
C ASP A 69 5.89 -4.34 -19.58
N VAL A 70 5.35 -3.49 -18.70
CA VAL A 70 5.72 -3.42 -17.28
C VAL A 70 4.47 -3.69 -16.44
N LEU A 71 4.53 -4.72 -15.59
CA LEU A 71 3.45 -5.06 -14.66
C LEU A 71 3.59 -4.23 -13.38
N ILE A 72 2.57 -3.45 -13.02
CA ILE A 72 2.49 -2.75 -11.74
C ILE A 72 1.45 -3.46 -10.87
N VAL A 73 1.91 -4.13 -9.81
CA VAL A 73 1.02 -4.86 -8.90
C VAL A 73 0.60 -3.95 -7.75
N ALA A 74 -0.70 -3.70 -7.66
CA ALA A 74 -1.34 -2.86 -6.64
C ALA A 74 -2.55 -3.56 -5.99
N THR A 75 -2.58 -4.89 -6.05
CA THR A 75 -3.53 -5.73 -5.31
C THR A 75 -3.17 -5.76 -3.83
N LYS A 76 -4.05 -6.28 -2.97
CA LYS A 76 -3.66 -6.61 -1.60
C LYS A 76 -2.62 -7.73 -1.59
N SER A 77 -1.74 -7.74 -0.59
CA SER A 77 -0.61 -8.67 -0.50
C SER A 77 -1.03 -10.14 -0.58
N GLN A 78 -2.13 -10.53 0.04
CA GLN A 78 -2.66 -11.90 -0.02
C GLN A 78 -3.08 -12.35 -1.43
N ASP A 79 -3.35 -11.41 -2.34
CA ASP A 79 -3.81 -11.69 -3.70
C ASP A 79 -2.68 -11.70 -4.73
N THR A 80 -1.46 -11.32 -4.34
CA THR A 80 -0.31 -11.08 -5.24
C THR A 80 -0.01 -12.27 -6.14
N ILE A 81 0.09 -13.47 -5.58
CA ILE A 81 0.43 -14.68 -6.35
C ILE A 81 -0.65 -15.02 -7.35
N ALA A 82 -1.91 -15.04 -6.92
CA ALA A 82 -3.04 -15.35 -7.79
C ALA A 82 -3.21 -14.32 -8.92
N ALA A 83 -2.92 -13.06 -8.64
CA ALA A 83 -2.98 -11.97 -9.62
C ALA A 83 -1.88 -12.06 -10.67
N LEU A 84 -0.70 -12.56 -10.29
CA LEU A 84 0.48 -12.66 -11.19
C LEU A 84 0.59 -14.01 -11.90
N ASP A 85 -0.03 -15.07 -11.40
CA ASP A 85 0.12 -16.44 -11.94
C ASP A 85 -0.11 -16.56 -13.45
N PRO A 86 -1.08 -15.85 -14.07
CA PRO A 86 -1.33 -15.95 -15.51
C PRO A 86 -0.39 -15.13 -16.39
N TRP A 87 0.56 -14.36 -15.82
CA TRP A 87 1.43 -13.48 -16.58
C TRP A 87 2.77 -14.12 -16.92
N PRO A 88 3.38 -13.78 -18.10
CA PRO A 88 4.71 -14.27 -18.48
C PRO A 88 5.79 -13.84 -17.50
N ARG A 89 6.65 -14.78 -17.08
CA ARG A 89 7.65 -14.58 -16.02
C ARG A 89 8.83 -13.67 -16.38
N HIS A 90 9.08 -13.46 -17.67
CA HIS A 90 10.13 -12.58 -18.16
C HIS A 90 9.75 -11.08 -18.08
N LEU A 91 8.46 -10.77 -17.88
CA LEU A 91 8.02 -9.39 -17.74
C LEU A 91 8.49 -8.80 -16.40
N PRO A 92 8.94 -7.55 -16.39
CA PRO A 92 9.30 -6.86 -15.17
C PRO A 92 8.06 -6.56 -14.32
N VAL A 93 8.18 -6.76 -13.01
CA VAL A 93 7.10 -6.56 -12.05
C VAL A 93 7.49 -5.49 -11.03
N VAL A 94 6.69 -4.45 -10.93
CA VAL A 94 6.81 -3.39 -9.92
C VAL A 94 5.79 -3.63 -8.81
N CYS A 95 6.25 -3.88 -7.59
CA CYS A 95 5.39 -4.08 -6.41
C CYS A 95 5.01 -2.73 -5.81
N ALA A 96 3.86 -2.17 -6.22
CA ALA A 96 3.31 -0.91 -5.71
C ALA A 96 2.39 -1.13 -4.48
N GLN A 97 2.73 -2.07 -3.65
CA GLN A 97 1.94 -2.52 -2.50
C GLN A 97 2.59 -2.08 -1.20
N ASN A 98 1.77 -1.89 -0.15
CA ASN A 98 2.26 -1.76 1.21
C ASN A 98 2.89 -3.09 1.69
N GLY A 99 3.62 -3.03 2.79
CA GLY A 99 4.35 -4.19 3.32
C GLY A 99 5.67 -4.41 2.60
N VAL A 100 6.36 -5.49 2.96
CA VAL A 100 7.75 -5.78 2.56
C VAL A 100 7.97 -7.23 2.08
N ASP A 101 6.92 -8.05 2.05
CA ASP A 101 7.00 -9.45 1.61
C ASP A 101 6.73 -9.64 0.11
N ASN A 102 6.08 -8.66 -0.53
CA ASN A 102 5.60 -8.80 -1.91
C ASN A 102 6.76 -9.02 -2.89
N GLU A 103 7.82 -8.23 -2.81
CA GLU A 103 8.98 -8.30 -3.69
C GLU A 103 9.67 -9.67 -3.60
N ARG A 104 9.88 -10.15 -2.37
CA ARG A 104 10.46 -11.47 -2.12
C ARG A 104 9.58 -12.59 -2.65
N THR A 105 8.29 -12.47 -2.47
CA THR A 105 7.29 -13.44 -2.94
C THR A 105 7.26 -13.48 -4.47
N VAL A 106 7.29 -12.33 -5.13
CA VAL A 106 7.29 -12.20 -6.60
C VAL A 106 8.60 -12.71 -7.21
N LEU A 107 9.76 -12.41 -6.61
CA LEU A 107 11.08 -12.86 -7.10
C LEU A 107 11.24 -14.39 -7.14
N ARG A 108 10.39 -15.15 -6.44
CA ARG A 108 10.36 -16.62 -6.58
C ARG A 108 9.90 -17.09 -7.96
N ARG A 109 9.25 -16.21 -8.74
CA ARG A 109 8.54 -16.56 -9.97
C ARG A 109 8.91 -15.69 -11.16
N PHE A 110 9.34 -14.45 -10.93
CA PHE A 110 9.66 -13.46 -11.98
C PHE A 110 11.14 -13.09 -11.90
N ASP A 111 11.77 -12.90 -13.05
CA ASP A 111 13.21 -12.67 -13.15
C ASP A 111 13.62 -11.23 -12.78
N ARG A 112 12.70 -10.27 -12.98
CA ARG A 112 12.95 -8.84 -12.77
C ARG A 112 11.86 -8.24 -11.87
N VAL A 113 12.24 -7.90 -10.64
CA VAL A 113 11.32 -7.37 -9.63
C VAL A 113 11.82 -6.03 -9.11
N TYR A 114 10.90 -5.10 -9.00
CA TYR A 114 11.13 -3.75 -8.50
C TYR A 114 10.24 -3.50 -7.29
N GLY A 115 10.80 -2.90 -6.26
CA GLY A 115 10.01 -2.34 -5.17
C GLY A 115 9.55 -0.93 -5.51
N MET A 116 8.36 -0.58 -5.07
CA MET A 116 7.88 0.79 -5.08
C MET A 116 7.39 1.16 -3.68
N CYS A 117 8.05 2.11 -3.02
CA CYS A 117 7.56 2.69 -1.78
C CYS A 117 6.52 3.76 -2.11
N VAL A 118 5.28 3.57 -1.65
CA VAL A 118 4.12 4.34 -2.09
C VAL A 118 3.60 5.23 -0.98
N TRP A 119 3.79 6.55 -1.07
CA TRP A 119 3.09 7.57 -0.29
C TRP A 119 2.05 8.24 -1.18
N LEU A 120 0.88 7.66 -1.21
CA LEU A 120 -0.18 8.04 -2.13
C LEU A 120 -1.52 8.12 -1.39
N PRO A 121 -1.91 9.33 -0.95
CA PRO A 121 -3.18 9.54 -0.28
C PRO A 121 -4.33 9.42 -1.28
N SER A 122 -4.89 8.23 -1.40
CA SER A 122 -5.94 7.91 -2.37
C SER A 122 -7.02 7.00 -1.78
N GLU A 123 -8.18 7.00 -2.39
CA GLU A 123 -9.32 6.16 -2.07
C GLU A 123 -9.97 5.62 -3.35
N HIS A 124 -10.39 4.36 -3.27
CA HIS A 124 -11.34 3.79 -4.23
C HIS A 124 -12.72 3.93 -3.62
N LEU A 125 -13.51 4.87 -4.09
CA LEU A 125 -14.80 5.26 -3.50
C LEU A 125 -15.89 4.24 -3.82
N GLU A 126 -16.10 4.00 -5.11
CA GLU A 126 -17.08 3.08 -5.66
C GLU A 126 -16.58 2.50 -6.99
N PRO A 127 -17.23 1.48 -7.58
CA PRO A 127 -16.83 0.95 -8.88
C PRO A 127 -16.67 2.06 -9.94
N GLY A 128 -15.51 2.09 -10.59
CA GLY A 128 -15.16 3.10 -11.59
C GLY A 128 -14.67 4.44 -11.05
N VAL A 129 -14.59 4.65 -9.71
CA VAL A 129 -14.27 5.96 -9.12
C VAL A 129 -13.09 5.88 -8.16
N VAL A 130 -12.06 6.66 -8.45
CA VAL A 130 -10.86 6.79 -7.61
C VAL A 130 -10.59 8.27 -7.30
N ALA A 131 -10.29 8.58 -6.04
CA ALA A 131 -9.90 9.90 -5.59
C ALA A 131 -8.45 9.93 -5.09
N ALA A 132 -7.70 10.98 -5.45
CA ALA A 132 -6.35 11.24 -4.96
C ALA A 132 -6.25 12.64 -4.35
N TYR A 133 -5.84 12.72 -3.08
CA TYR A 133 -5.88 13.94 -2.27
C TYR A 133 -4.55 14.72 -2.26
N GLY A 134 -3.50 14.20 -2.90
CA GLY A 134 -2.19 14.85 -2.99
C GLY A 134 -2.18 16.02 -3.97
N HIS A 135 -1.52 17.13 -3.62
CA HIS A 135 -1.35 18.34 -4.44
C HIS A 135 0.02 18.98 -4.17
N PRO A 136 0.73 19.57 -5.15
CA PRO A 136 0.43 19.55 -6.59
C PRO A 136 0.72 18.19 -7.26
N HIS A 137 1.41 17.30 -6.56
CA HIS A 137 1.65 15.93 -7.00
C HIS A 137 0.70 14.98 -6.28
N SER A 138 0.24 13.94 -6.97
CA SER A 138 -0.70 12.98 -6.38
C SER A 138 -0.09 12.18 -5.24
N GLY A 139 1.23 12.01 -5.23
CA GLY A 139 1.96 11.29 -4.19
C GLY A 139 3.45 11.24 -4.46
N MET A 140 4.16 10.52 -3.59
CA MET A 140 5.59 10.27 -3.71
C MET A 140 5.84 8.77 -3.88
N LEU A 141 6.66 8.43 -4.86
CA LEU A 141 6.95 7.05 -5.25
C LEU A 141 8.46 6.85 -5.36
N HIS A 142 9.02 5.95 -4.55
CA HIS A 142 10.43 5.56 -4.67
C HIS A 142 10.50 4.21 -5.35
N VAL A 143 11.30 4.08 -6.39
CA VAL A 143 11.42 2.86 -7.21
C VAL A 143 12.87 2.39 -7.22
N GLY A 144 13.08 1.10 -7.08
CA GLY A 144 14.41 0.47 -7.19
C GLY A 144 14.28 -1.02 -7.47
N CYS A 145 15.38 -1.62 -7.92
CA CYS A 145 15.46 -3.06 -8.11
C CYS A 145 15.37 -3.79 -6.77
N TYR A 146 14.76 -4.97 -6.77
CA TYR A 146 14.78 -5.85 -5.62
C TYR A 146 15.80 -6.99 -5.84
N PRO A 147 16.73 -7.28 -4.89
CA PRO A 147 16.76 -6.74 -3.52
C PRO A 147 17.35 -5.34 -3.37
N GLN A 148 18.13 -4.88 -4.31
CA GLN A 148 18.80 -3.56 -4.31
C GLN A 148 19.24 -3.17 -5.72
N ASP A 149 19.66 -1.92 -5.91
CA ASP A 149 20.19 -1.33 -7.13
C ASP A 149 19.18 -0.51 -7.92
N VAL A 150 19.66 0.15 -8.96
CA VAL A 150 18.86 0.95 -9.93
C VAL A 150 19.38 0.67 -11.33
N ASP A 151 18.55 0.03 -12.14
CA ASP A 151 18.83 -0.19 -13.57
C ASP A 151 18.15 0.87 -14.47
N ASP A 152 18.41 0.78 -15.77
CA ASP A 152 17.85 1.70 -16.76
C ASP A 152 16.31 1.67 -16.78
N LEU A 153 15.70 0.50 -16.50
CA LEU A 153 14.24 0.41 -16.44
C LEU A 153 13.67 1.11 -15.21
N ALA A 154 14.30 0.99 -14.04
CA ALA A 154 13.90 1.73 -12.86
C ALA A 154 13.98 3.24 -13.08
N GLN A 155 15.04 3.71 -13.74
CA GLN A 155 15.20 5.13 -14.11
C GLN A 155 14.12 5.58 -15.09
N GLN A 156 13.79 4.76 -16.10
CA GLN A 156 12.73 5.07 -17.07
C GLN A 156 11.35 5.14 -16.39
N ILE A 157 11.03 4.18 -15.50
CA ILE A 157 9.78 4.20 -14.73
C ILE A 157 9.68 5.48 -13.88
N VAL A 158 10.77 5.88 -13.23
CA VAL A 158 10.82 7.13 -12.44
C VAL A 158 10.62 8.36 -13.31
N ALA A 159 11.22 8.41 -14.50
CA ALA A 159 11.02 9.50 -15.45
C ALA A 159 9.55 9.61 -15.89
N ASP A 160 8.91 8.47 -16.20
CA ASP A 160 7.52 8.42 -16.63
C ASP A 160 6.56 8.82 -15.49
N LEU A 161 6.81 8.36 -14.26
CA LEU A 161 6.04 8.75 -13.08
C LEU A 161 6.20 10.25 -12.76
N THR A 162 7.41 10.79 -12.90
CA THR A 162 7.67 12.23 -12.69
C THR A 162 6.89 13.07 -13.68
N LYS A 163 6.91 12.69 -14.96
CA LYS A 163 6.10 13.32 -16.02
C LYS A 163 4.60 13.19 -15.73
N SER A 164 4.20 12.18 -15.01
CA SER A 164 2.82 11.84 -14.66
C SER A 164 2.36 12.39 -13.30
N ARG A 165 2.90 13.53 -12.87
CA ARG A 165 2.50 14.24 -11.64
C ARG A 165 2.74 13.47 -10.33
N PHE A 166 3.79 12.67 -10.27
CA PHE A 166 4.31 12.14 -9.02
C PHE A 166 5.66 12.77 -8.67
N VAL A 167 5.98 12.83 -7.39
CA VAL A 167 7.36 12.98 -6.94
C VAL A 167 7.97 11.59 -6.97
N ALA A 168 8.69 11.25 -8.04
CA ALA A 168 9.29 9.94 -8.19
C ALA A 168 10.81 9.99 -8.03
N LEU A 169 11.39 9.01 -7.36
CA LEU A 169 12.82 8.91 -7.10
C LEU A 169 13.31 7.50 -7.37
N ALA A 170 14.41 7.37 -8.12
CA ALA A 170 15.14 6.11 -8.22
C ALA A 170 16.03 5.97 -6.98
N THR A 171 15.98 4.81 -6.34
CA THR A 171 16.77 4.54 -5.14
C THR A 171 17.30 3.11 -5.13
N PRO A 172 18.59 2.88 -4.88
CA PRO A 172 19.13 1.53 -4.80
C PRO A 172 18.62 0.75 -3.58
N ASP A 173 18.17 1.48 -2.55
CA ASP A 173 17.75 0.92 -1.26
C ASP A 173 16.23 1.05 -1.08
N VAL A 174 15.44 0.69 -2.08
CA VAL A 174 13.97 0.88 -2.02
C VAL A 174 13.34 0.19 -0.82
N MET A 175 13.87 -0.97 -0.41
CA MET A 175 13.36 -1.71 0.74
C MET A 175 13.59 -0.96 2.05
N ARG A 176 14.67 -0.18 2.20
CA ARG A 176 14.91 0.69 3.34
C ARG A 176 13.72 1.65 3.57
N TRP A 177 13.23 2.25 2.49
CA TRP A 177 12.05 3.14 2.51
C TRP A 177 10.74 2.38 2.75
N LYS A 178 10.62 1.17 2.23
CA LYS A 178 9.44 0.33 2.47
C LYS A 178 9.35 -0.13 3.93
N TYR A 179 10.46 -0.40 4.60
CA TYR A 179 10.48 -0.70 6.05
C TYR A 179 10.09 0.52 6.90
N ALA A 180 10.55 1.72 6.56
CA ALA A 180 10.04 2.95 7.22
C ALA A 180 8.53 3.13 7.02
N LYS A 181 8.06 2.89 5.79
CA LYS A 181 6.63 2.93 5.47
C LYS A 181 5.85 1.86 6.23
N LEU A 182 6.40 0.65 6.41
CA LEU A 182 5.82 -0.40 7.25
C LEU A 182 5.62 0.09 8.67
N LEU A 183 6.64 0.68 9.30
CA LEU A 183 6.52 1.25 10.65
C LEU A 183 5.41 2.30 10.75
N GLY A 184 5.26 3.15 9.73
CA GLY A 184 4.14 4.10 9.64
C GLY A 184 2.78 3.41 9.52
N ASN A 185 2.72 2.27 8.84
CA ASN A 185 1.48 1.53 8.59
C ASN A 185 1.04 0.63 9.77
N LEU A 186 1.90 0.35 10.75
CA LEU A 186 1.54 -0.47 11.92
C LEU A 186 0.36 0.13 12.69
N GLY A 187 0.27 1.46 12.74
CA GLY A 187 -0.86 2.17 13.36
C GLY A 187 -2.18 2.08 12.57
N ASN A 188 -2.18 1.60 11.33
CA ASN A 188 -3.41 1.48 10.55
C ASN A 188 -4.42 0.51 11.17
N ALA A 189 -3.95 -0.52 11.88
CA ALA A 189 -4.82 -1.43 12.62
C ALA A 189 -5.48 -0.72 13.81
N VAL A 190 -4.77 0.17 14.51
CA VAL A 190 -5.33 0.99 15.60
C VAL A 190 -6.42 1.92 15.05
N ASP A 191 -6.14 2.62 13.92
CA ASP A 191 -7.13 3.47 13.26
C ASP A 191 -8.36 2.69 12.82
N ALA A 192 -8.17 1.49 12.26
CA ALA A 192 -9.27 0.62 11.85
C ALA A 192 -10.12 0.13 13.03
N LEU A 193 -9.52 -0.24 14.16
CA LEU A 193 -10.22 -0.79 15.32
C LEU A 193 -10.88 0.31 16.19
N CYS A 194 -10.13 1.37 16.49
CA CYS A 194 -10.49 2.38 17.48
C CYS A 194 -10.74 3.78 16.89
N SER A 195 -10.41 4.01 15.61
CA SER A 195 -10.45 5.33 14.99
C SER A 195 -9.68 6.37 15.83
N ARG A 196 -10.19 7.60 15.94
CA ARG A 196 -9.55 8.72 16.66
C ARG A 196 -9.99 8.82 18.13
N GLN A 197 -10.29 7.70 18.80
CA GLN A 197 -10.65 7.71 20.22
C GLN A 197 -9.48 8.21 21.08
N PRO A 198 -9.76 8.87 22.23
CA PRO A 198 -8.71 9.26 23.17
C PRO A 198 -7.88 8.04 23.60
N GLY A 199 -6.55 8.16 23.52
CA GLY A 199 -5.62 7.06 23.84
C GLY A 199 -5.19 6.21 22.63
N ALA A 200 -5.88 6.25 21.48
CA ALA A 200 -5.50 5.49 20.29
C ALA A 200 -4.10 5.89 19.78
N GLN A 201 -3.75 7.17 19.87
CA GLN A 201 -2.43 7.66 19.46
C GLN A 201 -1.30 7.02 20.29
N ALA A 202 -1.48 6.84 21.61
CA ALA A 202 -0.48 6.20 22.46
C ALA A 202 -0.24 4.73 22.04
N VAL A 203 -1.30 3.99 21.69
CA VAL A 203 -1.17 2.62 21.16
C VAL A 203 -0.47 2.62 19.80
N ALA A 204 -0.75 3.59 18.93
CA ALA A 204 -0.08 3.73 17.64
C ALA A 204 1.43 4.04 17.79
N GLU A 205 1.82 4.81 18.79
CA GLU A 205 3.22 5.06 19.13
C GLU A 205 3.89 3.79 19.69
N GLN A 206 3.21 3.07 20.58
CA GLN A 206 3.70 1.82 21.18
C GLN A 206 3.95 0.73 20.12
N VAL A 207 3.01 0.51 19.21
CA VAL A 207 3.17 -0.50 18.14
C VAL A 207 4.33 -0.15 17.20
N ARG A 208 4.52 1.14 16.89
CA ARG A 208 5.63 1.61 16.08
C ARG A 208 6.96 1.41 16.79
N ALA A 209 7.05 1.72 18.07
CA ALA A 209 8.24 1.53 18.87
C ALA A 209 8.64 0.04 18.97
N GLU A 210 7.67 -0.87 19.19
CA GLU A 210 7.88 -2.31 19.17
C GLU A 210 8.41 -2.77 17.80
N GLY A 211 7.78 -2.34 16.71
CA GLY A 211 8.23 -2.65 15.35
C GLY A 211 9.65 -2.16 15.06
N ALA A 212 9.97 -0.92 15.43
CA ALA A 212 11.31 -0.36 15.25
C ALA A 212 12.39 -1.13 16.03
N ALA A 213 12.10 -1.57 17.26
CA ALA A 213 12.99 -2.39 18.06
C ALA A 213 13.26 -3.75 17.36
N VAL A 214 12.23 -4.42 16.86
CA VAL A 214 12.35 -5.69 16.13
C VAL A 214 13.18 -5.53 14.85
N LEU A 215 12.93 -4.49 14.05
CA LEU A 215 13.71 -4.25 12.83
C LEU A 215 15.18 -4.00 13.14
N LYS A 216 15.48 -3.24 14.19
CA LYS A 216 16.84 -2.98 14.64
C LYS A 216 17.58 -4.28 15.04
N GLU A 217 16.95 -5.13 15.83
CA GLU A 217 17.51 -6.42 16.22
C GLU A 217 17.66 -7.39 15.03
N ALA A 218 16.79 -7.26 14.03
CA ALA A 218 16.88 -7.99 12.78
C ALA A 218 18.03 -7.49 11.86
N GLY A 219 18.71 -6.39 12.21
CA GLY A 219 19.72 -5.75 11.37
C GLY A 219 19.14 -5.10 10.10
N ILE A 220 17.84 -4.77 10.11
CA ILE A 220 17.15 -4.15 8.99
C ILE A 220 17.25 -2.64 9.13
N ASP A 221 17.90 -1.99 8.15
CA ASP A 221 18.01 -0.54 8.10
C ASP A 221 16.72 0.12 7.60
N PHE A 222 16.41 1.27 8.15
CA PHE A 222 15.30 2.12 7.73
C PHE A 222 15.62 3.58 8.04
N PRO A 223 15.11 4.56 7.25
CA PRO A 223 15.37 5.98 7.48
C PRO A 223 14.76 6.45 8.80
N THR A 224 15.42 7.40 9.41
CA THR A 224 14.89 8.14 10.55
C THR A 224 13.70 8.99 10.13
N GLN A 225 12.89 9.41 11.11
CA GLN A 225 11.80 10.37 10.84
C GLN A 225 12.30 11.68 10.23
N GLN A 226 13.49 12.12 10.62
CA GLN A 226 14.10 13.33 10.07
C GLN A 226 14.43 13.14 8.57
N GLU A 227 15.07 12.03 8.19
CA GLU A 227 15.36 11.72 6.78
C GLU A 227 14.07 11.63 5.95
N GLU A 228 13.02 11.00 6.50
CA GLU A 228 11.70 10.95 5.84
C GLU A 228 11.10 12.34 5.65
N GLN A 229 11.18 13.21 6.66
CA GLN A 229 10.65 14.57 6.61
C GLN A 229 11.43 15.44 5.62
N GLU A 230 12.77 15.37 5.63
CA GLU A 230 13.63 16.07 4.71
C GLU A 230 13.36 15.65 3.25
N LEU A 231 13.23 14.36 3.02
CA LEU A 231 12.92 13.84 1.69
C LEU A 231 11.51 14.21 1.23
N ARG A 232 10.52 14.14 2.11
CA ARG A 232 9.15 14.51 1.80
C ARG A 232 9.04 16.03 1.52
N GLY A 233 9.61 16.85 2.39
CA GLY A 233 9.49 18.31 2.32
C GLY A 233 8.03 18.74 2.14
N ASN A 234 7.82 19.81 1.38
CA ASN A 234 6.50 20.33 1.01
C ASN A 234 6.09 19.92 -0.42
N ARG A 235 6.52 18.73 -0.88
CA ARG A 235 6.34 18.32 -2.28
C ARG A 235 4.95 17.76 -2.54
N VAL A 236 4.29 17.24 -1.51
CA VAL A 236 2.93 16.68 -1.57
C VAL A 236 2.16 17.12 -0.34
N ASP A 237 1.20 18.00 -0.55
CA ASP A 237 0.25 18.44 0.47
C ASP A 237 -1.05 17.64 0.36
N LEU A 238 -1.69 17.39 1.50
CA LEU A 238 -3.03 16.83 1.53
C LEU A 238 -4.05 17.96 1.37
N ARG A 239 -4.88 17.90 0.33
CA ARG A 239 -5.97 18.85 0.14
C ARG A 239 -7.33 18.16 0.19
N PRO A 240 -8.32 18.78 0.83
CA PRO A 240 -9.68 18.29 0.80
C PRO A 240 -10.24 18.34 -0.63
N ILE A 241 -11.13 17.41 -0.94
CA ILE A 241 -11.91 17.40 -2.17
C ILE A 241 -13.34 17.73 -1.78
N GLU A 242 -13.94 18.73 -2.43
CA GLU A 242 -15.31 19.16 -2.14
C GLU A 242 -16.32 17.99 -2.26
N GLY A 243 -17.15 17.84 -1.24
CA GLY A 243 -18.14 16.75 -1.18
C GLY A 243 -17.61 15.36 -0.85
N LEU A 244 -16.30 15.21 -0.56
CA LEU A 244 -15.72 13.95 -0.14
C LEU A 244 -15.08 14.10 1.24
N ASP A 245 -15.61 13.35 2.20
CA ASP A 245 -14.92 13.15 3.49
C ASP A 245 -13.94 12.01 3.37
N ARG A 246 -12.65 12.30 3.52
CA ARG A 246 -11.64 11.27 3.54
C ARG A 246 -11.81 10.41 4.78
N GLY A 247 -12.13 9.13 4.59
CA GLY A 247 -12.13 8.12 5.66
C GLY A 247 -10.74 7.93 6.27
N GLY A 248 -10.60 6.91 7.09
CA GLY A 248 -9.33 6.55 7.72
C GLY A 248 -8.29 5.97 6.75
N GLY A 249 -7.25 5.35 7.29
CA GLY A 249 -6.22 4.66 6.52
C GLY A 249 -6.73 3.44 5.73
N SER A 250 -5.85 2.78 4.98
CA SER A 250 -6.22 1.65 4.11
C SER A 250 -6.90 0.50 4.85
N SER A 251 -6.50 0.23 6.09
CA SER A 251 -7.12 -0.78 6.95
C SER A 251 -8.54 -0.39 7.36
N TRP A 252 -8.75 0.87 7.75
CA TRP A 252 -10.07 1.43 8.04
C TRP A 252 -11.01 1.32 6.82
N GLN A 253 -10.52 1.70 5.62
CA GLN A 253 -11.28 1.58 4.36
C GLN A 253 -11.66 0.13 4.06
N SER A 254 -10.80 -0.84 4.37
CA SER A 254 -11.10 -2.27 4.18
C SER A 254 -12.25 -2.74 5.07
N LEU A 255 -12.30 -2.30 6.34
CA LEU A 255 -13.41 -2.59 7.25
C LEU A 255 -14.69 -1.89 6.81
N ALA A 256 -14.61 -0.59 6.47
CA ALA A 256 -15.76 0.20 6.03
C ALA A 256 -16.45 -0.41 4.79
N LYS A 257 -15.68 -1.01 3.87
CA LYS A 257 -16.20 -1.73 2.69
C LYS A 257 -16.73 -3.12 2.99
N GLY A 258 -16.55 -3.64 4.20
CA GLY A 258 -16.94 -5.00 4.55
C GLY A 258 -16.28 -6.07 3.66
N SER A 259 -15.03 -5.83 3.22
CA SER A 259 -14.30 -6.70 2.27
C SER A 259 -14.03 -8.11 2.80
N GLY A 260 -14.20 -8.34 4.10
CA GLY A 260 -13.94 -9.62 4.75
C GLY A 260 -12.44 -9.94 4.95
N SER A 261 -11.56 -9.07 4.51
CA SER A 261 -10.10 -9.21 4.63
C SER A 261 -9.40 -7.88 4.82
N ILE A 262 -8.26 -7.92 5.51
CA ILE A 262 -7.39 -6.77 5.81
C ILE A 262 -5.94 -7.20 5.64
N GLU A 263 -5.01 -6.27 5.48
CA GLU A 263 -3.58 -6.61 5.30
C GLU A 263 -2.80 -6.69 6.62
N ALA A 264 -3.47 -6.93 7.75
CA ALA A 264 -2.84 -7.00 9.06
C ALA A 264 -1.74 -8.08 9.13
N ASP A 265 -1.91 -9.21 8.43
CA ASP A 265 -0.89 -10.27 8.35
C ASP A 265 0.41 -9.81 7.68
N TYR A 266 0.35 -8.87 6.74
CA TYR A 266 1.49 -8.34 5.99
C TYR A 266 2.02 -7.01 6.53
N LEU A 267 1.38 -6.46 7.57
CA LEU A 267 1.81 -5.24 8.27
C LEU A 267 2.24 -5.60 9.69
N ASN A 268 1.33 -5.63 10.64
CA ASN A 268 1.63 -6.02 12.04
C ASN A 268 2.17 -7.46 12.11
N GLY A 269 1.64 -8.36 11.29
CA GLY A 269 2.06 -9.75 11.18
C GLY A 269 3.50 -9.92 10.68
N GLU A 270 4.03 -9.01 9.88
CA GLU A 270 5.45 -9.03 9.48
C GLU A 270 6.36 -8.79 10.68
N ILE A 271 6.03 -7.83 11.53
CA ILE A 271 6.79 -7.59 12.77
C ILE A 271 6.66 -8.79 13.71
N ALA A 272 5.48 -9.36 13.85
CA ALA A 272 5.26 -10.56 14.65
C ALA A 272 6.06 -11.76 14.11
N LEU A 273 6.14 -11.94 12.80
CA LEU A 273 6.94 -12.96 12.15
C LEU A 273 8.44 -12.80 12.45
N LEU A 274 8.96 -11.58 12.28
CA LEU A 274 10.36 -11.27 12.60
C LEU A 274 10.66 -11.50 14.09
N GLY A 275 9.78 -11.04 14.97
CA GLY A 275 9.90 -11.26 16.42
C GLY A 275 9.99 -12.75 16.76
N ARG A 276 9.10 -13.60 16.22
CA ARG A 276 9.12 -15.06 16.41
C ARG A 276 10.42 -15.70 15.92
N ARG A 277 10.95 -15.25 14.78
CA ARG A 277 12.24 -15.76 14.22
C ARG A 277 13.44 -15.39 15.09
N LEU A 278 13.39 -14.25 15.76
CA LEU A 278 14.48 -13.73 16.61
C LEU A 278 14.29 -14.08 18.10
N GLY A 279 13.16 -14.68 18.48
CA GLY A 279 12.83 -14.91 19.89
C GLY A 279 12.46 -13.63 20.65
N ILE A 280 12.02 -12.59 19.95
CA ILE A 280 11.64 -11.28 20.53
C ILE A 280 10.12 -11.22 20.64
N PRO A 281 9.58 -10.97 21.83
CA PRO A 281 8.14 -10.78 22.01
C PRO A 281 7.61 -9.54 21.27
N THR A 282 6.44 -9.69 20.63
CA THR A 282 5.76 -8.60 19.90
C THR A 282 4.28 -8.51 20.30
N PRO A 283 3.98 -8.34 21.60
CA PRO A 283 2.61 -8.44 22.09
C PRO A 283 1.65 -7.43 21.47
N VAL A 284 2.11 -6.21 21.20
CA VAL A 284 1.28 -5.15 20.60
C VAL A 284 0.92 -5.49 19.15
N ASN A 285 1.91 -5.84 18.34
CA ASN A 285 1.68 -6.24 16.94
C ASN A 285 0.87 -7.54 16.85
N ASP A 286 1.11 -8.53 17.73
CA ASP A 286 0.35 -9.79 17.79
C ASP A 286 -1.15 -9.55 18.07
N VAL A 287 -1.49 -8.65 18.99
CA VAL A 287 -2.88 -8.32 19.30
C VAL A 287 -3.53 -7.56 18.16
N LEU A 288 -2.87 -6.54 17.64
CA LEU A 288 -3.40 -5.74 16.54
C LEU A 288 -3.64 -6.58 15.28
N GLN A 289 -2.72 -7.48 14.93
CA GLN A 289 -2.89 -8.42 13.82
C GLN A 289 -4.17 -9.23 14.00
N ARG A 290 -4.32 -9.91 15.15
CA ARG A 290 -5.45 -10.80 15.42
C ARG A 290 -6.79 -10.07 15.46
N GLU A 291 -6.84 -8.92 16.14
CA GLU A 291 -8.08 -8.17 16.29
C GLU A 291 -8.51 -7.53 14.95
N ALA A 292 -7.57 -6.99 14.16
CA ALA A 292 -7.89 -6.46 12.84
C ALA A 292 -8.44 -7.56 11.91
N ASP A 293 -7.85 -8.75 11.92
CA ASP A 293 -8.34 -9.90 11.16
C ASP A 293 -9.71 -10.39 11.65
N ARG A 294 -9.93 -10.41 12.97
CA ARG A 294 -11.23 -10.76 13.57
C ARG A 294 -12.31 -9.78 13.08
N TYR A 295 -12.02 -8.47 13.14
CA TYR A 295 -12.93 -7.43 12.67
C TYR A 295 -13.28 -7.58 11.20
N ALA A 296 -12.27 -7.82 10.36
CA ALA A 296 -12.47 -8.02 8.93
C ALA A 296 -13.34 -9.26 8.63
N ARG A 297 -13.02 -10.42 9.22
CA ARG A 297 -13.79 -11.66 9.02
C ARG A 297 -15.22 -11.55 9.50
N GLN A 298 -15.45 -10.89 10.62
CA GLN A 298 -16.79 -10.69 11.20
C GLN A 298 -17.51 -9.48 10.60
N LYS A 299 -16.88 -8.74 9.68
CA LYS A 299 -17.41 -7.51 9.06
C LYS A 299 -17.87 -6.49 10.09
N LEU A 300 -17.13 -6.35 11.19
CA LEU A 300 -17.42 -5.36 12.21
C LEU A 300 -17.09 -3.96 11.70
N PRO A 301 -17.84 -2.94 12.12
CA PRO A 301 -17.63 -1.58 11.67
C PRO A 301 -16.31 -1.00 12.18
N PRO A 302 -15.59 -0.19 11.39
CA PRO A 302 -14.38 0.47 11.85
C PRO A 302 -14.67 1.40 13.02
N GLY A 303 -13.67 1.54 13.92
CA GLY A 303 -13.74 2.44 15.08
C GLY A 303 -14.65 1.98 16.21
N SER A 304 -15.19 0.75 16.15
CA SER A 304 -16.16 0.25 17.14
C SER A 304 -15.55 -0.45 18.35
N MET A 305 -14.22 -0.68 18.37
CA MET A 305 -13.53 -1.21 19.54
C MET A 305 -13.19 -0.07 20.53
N PRO A 306 -13.59 -0.15 21.81
CA PRO A 306 -13.09 0.78 22.82
C PRO A 306 -11.56 0.66 22.98
N VAL A 307 -10.85 1.78 23.05
CA VAL A 307 -9.38 1.77 23.23
C VAL A 307 -8.99 1.03 24.51
N GLN A 308 -9.78 1.14 25.58
CA GLN A 308 -9.54 0.45 26.85
C GLN A 308 -9.58 -1.08 26.70
N GLU A 309 -10.46 -1.60 25.84
CA GLU A 309 -10.51 -3.02 25.51
C GLU A 309 -9.24 -3.46 24.77
N LEU A 310 -8.80 -2.69 23.78
CA LEU A 310 -7.56 -2.96 23.06
C LEU A 310 -6.35 -2.95 23.99
N VAL A 311 -6.25 -1.97 24.89
CA VAL A 311 -5.16 -1.88 25.88
C VAL A 311 -5.17 -3.09 26.81
N ALA A 312 -6.34 -3.50 27.32
CA ALA A 312 -6.45 -4.66 28.20
C ALA A 312 -5.97 -5.95 27.50
N LEU A 313 -6.31 -6.15 26.21
CA LEU A 313 -5.83 -7.29 25.42
C LEU A 313 -4.30 -7.28 25.24
N ILE A 314 -3.71 -6.08 25.03
CA ILE A 314 -2.26 -5.92 24.92
C ILE A 314 -1.57 -6.24 26.24
N ASP A 315 -2.10 -5.76 27.36
CA ASP A 315 -1.53 -6.00 28.71
C ASP A 315 -1.60 -7.50 29.08
N GLU A 316 -2.71 -8.15 28.80
CA GLU A 316 -2.88 -9.60 29.00
C GLU A 316 -1.85 -10.39 28.16
N ARG A 317 -1.68 -10.02 26.89
CA ARG A 317 -0.71 -10.65 26.00
C ARG A 317 0.72 -10.44 26.48
N SER A 318 1.06 -9.24 26.90
CA SER A 318 2.38 -8.88 27.43
C SER A 318 2.72 -9.70 28.68
N ALA A 319 1.78 -9.85 29.62
CA ALA A 319 1.94 -10.66 30.82
C ALA A 319 2.13 -12.16 30.50
N SER A 320 1.51 -12.67 29.43
CA SER A 320 1.63 -14.07 29.00
C SER A 320 2.99 -14.42 28.39
N VAL A 321 3.68 -13.46 27.82
CA VAL A 321 4.98 -13.65 27.13
C VAL A 321 6.17 -13.44 28.09
N SER A 322 5.94 -12.75 29.21
CA SER A 322 6.96 -12.51 30.24
C SER A 322 7.13 -13.68 31.22
N ARG A 323 6.33 -14.73 31.08
CA ARG A 323 6.39 -15.98 31.87
C ARG A 323 7.11 -17.08 31.08
#